data_0e91512c3aed1747b853a77b02cddf17
#
_entry.id   0e91512c3aed1747b853a77b02cddf17
#
_cell.length_a   1.000
_cell.length_b   1.000
_cell.length_c   1.000
_cell.angle_alpha   90.00
_cell.angle_beta   90.00
_cell.angle_gamma   90.00
#
_symmetry.space_group_name_H-M   'P 1'
#
loop_
_entity.id
_entity.type
_entity.pdbx_description
1 polymer ?
#
loop_
_entity_poly.entity_id
_entity_poly.type
_entity_poly.pdbx_seq_one_letter_code
_entity_poly.pdbx_strand_id
1 'polypeptide(L)'
;AARTPGESLMVLASGDCRVALATTHIPVSAIASRLSSELILRKLRLLEAGLQRDFGITKPRLAVLGLNPHAGDKGLMGNEEETIIRPAIEEAFTSGIITFGPFPGDGFWGSGRVDSFDGILAMYHDQGLAPFKALYMNEGVNVTLGLSFVRTSPDHGTGYDIAGKGIADPTSMREAIYSALDIYRHRRSYDEATRNPLRRHYHNRGRDDEKLDTTSTPDEY
;
A
#
# COMPACT_ATOMS: atom_id res chain seq x y z
N ALA A 1 8.84 8.15 9.94
CA ALA A 1 8.54 9.20 8.97
C ALA A 1 7.45 10.09 9.52
N ALA A 2 7.65 11.42 9.54
CA ALA A 2 6.64 12.36 10.01
C ALA A 2 5.43 12.29 9.05
N ARG A 3 4.26 11.92 9.58
CA ARG A 3 3.01 11.96 8.81
C ARG A 3 2.63 13.41 8.62
N THR A 4 2.38 13.80 7.38
CA THR A 4 1.77 15.10 7.10
C THR A 4 0.32 15.03 7.59
N PRO A 5 -0.12 15.87 8.54
CA PRO A 5 -1.48 15.86 9.02
C PRO A 5 -2.46 16.10 7.86
N GLY A 6 -3.44 15.22 7.68
CA GLY A 6 -4.50 15.36 6.67
C GLY A 6 -4.32 14.53 5.39
N GLU A 7 -3.24 13.78 5.21
CA GLU A 7 -3.10 12.87 4.07
C GLU A 7 -3.71 11.50 4.37
N SER A 8 -4.61 11.07 3.50
CA SER A 8 -5.26 9.77 3.58
C SER A 8 -5.16 9.01 2.25
N LEU A 9 -5.26 7.69 2.33
CA LEU A 9 -5.24 6.79 1.18
C LEU A 9 -6.40 5.80 1.30
N MET A 10 -7.27 5.80 0.30
CA MET A 10 -8.31 4.80 0.16
C MET A 10 -7.69 3.49 -0.35
N VAL A 11 -8.04 2.41 0.30
CA VAL A 11 -7.63 1.05 -0.07
C VAL A 11 -8.86 0.15 -0.06
N LEU A 12 -9.09 -0.59 -1.12
CA LEU A 12 -10.01 -1.72 -1.10
C LEU A 12 -9.25 -2.98 -0.67
N ALA A 13 -9.79 -3.71 0.27
CA ALA A 13 -9.18 -4.90 0.84
C ALA A 13 -10.17 -6.07 0.88
N SER A 14 -9.71 -7.26 0.51
CA SER A 14 -10.37 -8.54 0.73
C SER A 14 -9.30 -9.62 0.86
N GLY A 15 -9.29 -10.33 1.98
CA GLY A 15 -8.23 -11.29 2.27
C GLY A 15 -6.84 -10.65 2.16
N ASP A 16 -6.01 -11.22 1.30
CA ASP A 16 -4.64 -10.73 1.03
C ASP A 16 -4.54 -9.75 -0.14
N CYS A 17 -5.63 -9.47 -0.85
CA CYS A 17 -5.66 -8.48 -1.92
C CYS A 17 -5.97 -7.08 -1.36
N ARG A 18 -5.07 -6.12 -1.58
CA ARG A 18 -5.23 -4.72 -1.14
C ARG A 18 -4.86 -3.77 -2.25
N VAL A 19 -5.83 -2.99 -2.71
CA VAL A 19 -5.69 -2.09 -3.87
C VAL A 19 -5.85 -0.65 -3.46
N ALA A 20 -4.82 0.13 -3.69
CA ALA A 20 -4.78 1.58 -3.53
C ALA A 20 -4.80 2.29 -4.87
N LEU A 21 -5.20 3.55 -4.89
CA LEU A 21 -5.30 4.36 -6.09
C LEU A 21 -4.41 5.61 -5.99
N ALA A 22 -3.64 5.88 -7.05
CA ALA A 22 -2.89 7.13 -7.18
C ALA A 22 -3.84 8.31 -7.41
N THR A 23 -4.78 8.15 -8.32
CA THR A 23 -5.88 9.10 -8.56
C THR A 23 -7.23 8.43 -8.34
N THR A 24 -8.21 9.17 -7.80
CA THR A 24 -9.53 8.64 -7.45
C THR A 24 -10.64 9.25 -8.32
N HIS A 25 -11.39 10.18 -7.80
CA HIS A 25 -12.60 10.73 -8.42
C HIS A 25 -12.27 11.91 -9.36
N ILE A 26 -11.54 11.63 -10.44
CA ILE A 26 -11.24 12.61 -11.49
C ILE A 26 -11.64 12.05 -12.86
N PRO A 27 -11.96 12.89 -13.84
CA PRO A 27 -12.24 12.44 -15.21
C PRO A 27 -11.05 11.67 -15.81
N VAL A 28 -11.31 10.63 -16.62
CA VAL A 28 -10.26 9.86 -17.30
C VAL A 28 -9.31 10.76 -18.10
N SER A 29 -9.84 11.77 -18.77
CA SER A 29 -9.05 12.76 -19.54
C SER A 29 -8.05 13.56 -18.72
N ALA A 30 -8.23 13.63 -17.39
CA ALA A 30 -7.35 14.38 -16.49
C ALA A 30 -6.28 13.50 -15.82
N ILE A 31 -6.31 12.17 -15.99
CA ILE A 31 -5.45 11.27 -15.21
C ILE A 31 -3.98 11.57 -15.49
N ALA A 32 -3.54 11.52 -16.75
CA ALA A 32 -2.15 11.72 -17.12
C ALA A 32 -1.59 13.06 -16.60
N SER A 33 -2.37 14.14 -16.72
CA SER A 33 -1.97 15.47 -16.27
C SER A 33 -1.94 15.64 -14.73
N ARG A 34 -2.55 14.72 -14.00
CA ARG A 34 -2.59 14.74 -12.53
C ARG A 34 -1.57 13.80 -11.89
N LEU A 35 -0.98 12.90 -12.68
CA LEU A 35 0.09 12.03 -12.20
C LEU A 35 1.41 12.82 -12.09
N SER A 36 2.13 12.56 -11.02
CA SER A 36 3.52 13.00 -10.84
C SER A 36 4.27 11.96 -10.01
N SER A 37 5.60 11.92 -10.16
CA SER A 37 6.45 11.03 -9.36
C SER A 37 6.27 11.29 -7.87
N GLU A 38 6.13 12.55 -7.47
CA GLU A 38 5.89 12.96 -6.09
C GLU A 38 4.55 12.42 -5.55
N LEU A 39 3.46 12.49 -6.35
CA LEU A 39 2.17 11.94 -5.97
C LEU A 39 2.27 10.42 -5.75
N ILE A 40 2.87 9.70 -6.69
CA ILE A 40 3.02 8.24 -6.63
C ILE A 40 3.86 7.85 -5.41
N LEU A 41 5.00 8.49 -5.21
CA LEU A 41 5.88 8.24 -4.07
C LEU A 41 5.16 8.47 -2.73
N ARG A 42 4.40 9.56 -2.64
CA ARG A 42 3.59 9.86 -1.45
C ARG A 42 2.54 8.79 -1.19
N LYS A 43 1.86 8.28 -2.23
CA LYS A 43 0.89 7.19 -2.11
C LYS A 43 1.56 5.87 -1.71
N LEU A 44 2.74 5.56 -2.23
CA LEU A 44 3.52 4.38 -1.84
C LEU A 44 3.93 4.43 -0.36
N ARG A 45 4.39 5.59 0.13
CA ARG A 45 4.72 5.78 1.55
C ARG A 45 3.50 5.59 2.47
N LEU A 46 2.34 6.11 2.06
CA LEU A 46 1.10 5.92 2.82
C LEU A 46 0.64 4.46 2.80
N LEU A 47 0.75 3.79 1.66
CA LEU A 47 0.39 2.38 1.52
C LEU A 47 1.30 1.51 2.37
N GLU A 48 2.63 1.65 2.26
CA GLU A 48 3.58 0.90 3.08
C GLU A 48 3.31 1.09 4.58
N ALA A 49 3.24 2.35 5.04
CA ALA A 49 3.01 2.65 6.45
C ALA A 49 1.67 2.10 6.96
N GLY A 50 0.63 2.11 6.12
CA GLY A 50 -0.66 1.53 6.44
C GLY A 50 -0.61 0.00 6.50
N LEU A 51 0.07 -0.65 5.55
CA LEU A 51 0.24 -2.10 5.56
C LEU A 51 1.01 -2.58 6.79
N GLN A 52 2.03 -1.85 7.20
CA GLN A 52 2.78 -2.15 8.41
C GLN A 52 1.96 -1.98 9.68
N ARG A 53 1.28 -0.85 9.83
CA ARG A 53 0.60 -0.49 11.07
C ARG A 53 -0.79 -1.07 11.18
N ASP A 54 -1.57 -1.01 10.08
CA ASP A 54 -3.00 -1.34 10.08
C ASP A 54 -3.24 -2.81 9.72
N PHE A 55 -2.35 -3.42 8.93
CA PHE A 55 -2.45 -4.83 8.52
C PHE A 55 -1.36 -5.73 9.13
N GLY A 56 -0.41 -5.19 9.88
CA GLY A 56 0.62 -5.96 10.60
C GLY A 56 1.70 -6.58 9.70
N ILE A 57 1.85 -6.11 8.46
CA ILE A 57 2.80 -6.65 7.48
C ILE A 57 4.14 -5.95 7.63
N THR A 58 5.15 -6.62 8.19
CA THR A 58 6.42 -5.99 8.57
C THR A 58 7.22 -5.44 7.37
N LYS A 59 7.23 -6.14 6.24
CA LYS A 59 7.97 -5.79 5.02
C LYS A 59 7.09 -5.95 3.80
N PRO A 60 6.12 -5.06 3.59
CA PRO A 60 5.16 -5.21 2.51
C PRO A 60 5.83 -5.07 1.14
N ARG A 61 5.45 -5.94 0.23
CA ARG A 61 5.83 -5.92 -1.18
C ARG A 61 4.74 -5.23 -1.98
N LEU A 62 5.08 -4.13 -2.63
CA LEU A 62 4.14 -3.29 -3.36
C LEU A 62 4.27 -3.48 -4.87
N ALA A 63 3.16 -3.73 -5.55
CA ALA A 63 3.08 -3.68 -7.00
C ALA A 63 2.59 -2.30 -7.45
N VAL A 64 3.23 -1.72 -8.47
CA VAL A 64 2.80 -0.47 -9.11
C VAL A 64 2.38 -0.79 -10.53
N LEU A 65 1.15 -0.44 -10.89
CA LEU A 65 0.66 -0.63 -12.26
C LEU A 65 1.13 0.52 -13.16
N GLY A 66 1.30 0.25 -14.45
CA GLY A 66 1.49 1.29 -15.45
C GLY A 66 0.19 2.05 -15.72
N LEU A 67 0.28 3.21 -16.34
CA LEU A 67 -0.88 3.97 -16.78
C LEU A 67 -1.40 3.47 -18.13
N ASN A 68 -0.46 3.26 -19.05
CA ASN A 68 -0.75 2.97 -20.45
C ASN A 68 -0.78 1.46 -20.73
N PRO A 69 -1.42 1.03 -21.86
CA PRO A 69 -1.33 -0.35 -22.33
C PRO A 69 0.13 -0.81 -22.43
N HIS A 70 0.37 -2.07 -22.08
CA HIS A 70 1.71 -2.69 -22.10
C HIS A 70 2.76 -1.92 -21.27
N ALA A 71 2.32 -1.15 -20.25
CA ALA A 71 3.17 -0.27 -19.46
C ALA A 71 4.00 0.69 -20.33
N GLY A 72 3.34 1.28 -21.35
CA GLY A 72 3.91 2.28 -22.23
C GLY A 72 4.74 1.74 -23.39
N ASP A 73 5.09 0.44 -23.41
CA ASP A 73 5.92 -0.22 -24.45
C ASP A 73 7.11 0.64 -24.89
N LYS A 74 7.97 1.00 -23.93
CA LYS A 74 9.15 1.86 -24.15
C LYS A 74 8.84 3.21 -24.80
N GLY A 75 7.68 3.78 -24.48
CA GLY A 75 7.25 5.10 -24.97
C GLY A 75 6.40 5.06 -26.25
N LEU A 76 6.13 3.89 -26.80
CA LEU A 76 5.27 3.75 -28.00
C LEU A 76 3.81 4.09 -27.69
N MET A 77 3.34 3.75 -26.48
CA MET A 77 1.95 3.93 -26.04
C MET A 77 1.80 5.08 -25.02
N GLY A 78 2.85 5.83 -24.77
CA GLY A 78 2.92 6.89 -23.78
C GLY A 78 4.23 6.87 -23.02
N ASN A 79 4.62 8.00 -22.44
CA ASN A 79 5.91 8.15 -21.77
C ASN A 79 5.80 8.24 -20.25
N GLU A 80 4.60 8.20 -19.69
CA GLU A 80 4.34 8.39 -18.25
C GLU A 80 5.03 7.32 -17.40
N GLU A 81 5.17 6.09 -17.94
CA GLU A 81 5.90 5.03 -17.26
C GLU A 81 7.38 5.37 -17.08
N GLU A 82 8.03 5.88 -18.12
CA GLU A 82 9.46 6.19 -18.09
C GLU A 82 9.74 7.52 -17.39
N THR A 83 8.87 8.50 -17.54
CA THR A 83 9.12 9.87 -17.05
C THR A 83 8.56 10.14 -15.65
N ILE A 84 7.57 9.38 -15.21
CA ILE A 84 6.83 9.61 -13.96
C ILE A 84 6.85 8.39 -13.06
N ILE A 85 6.39 7.21 -13.56
CA ILE A 85 6.10 6.06 -12.70
C ILE A 85 7.39 5.34 -12.29
N ARG A 86 8.29 5.07 -13.22
CA ARG A 86 9.57 4.40 -12.95
C ARG A 86 10.46 5.22 -12.00
N PRO A 87 10.66 6.53 -12.18
CA PRO A 87 11.39 7.34 -11.22
C PRO A 87 10.81 7.29 -9.80
N ALA A 88 9.48 7.28 -9.67
CA ALA A 88 8.83 7.16 -8.37
C ALA A 88 9.07 5.79 -7.71
N ILE A 89 9.07 4.71 -8.49
CA ILE A 89 9.39 3.35 -8.01
C ILE A 89 10.84 3.28 -7.53
N GLU A 90 11.78 3.82 -8.32
CA GLU A 90 13.21 3.81 -7.99
C GLU A 90 13.51 4.63 -6.74
N GLU A 91 12.89 5.80 -6.60
CA GLU A 91 13.02 6.62 -5.39
C GLU A 91 12.41 5.92 -4.17
N ALA A 92 11.25 5.30 -4.32
CA ALA A 92 10.62 4.50 -3.26
C ALA A 92 11.54 3.37 -2.81
N PHE A 93 12.09 2.59 -3.76
CA PHE A 93 13.00 1.49 -3.48
C PHE A 93 14.29 1.96 -2.77
N THR A 94 14.89 3.04 -3.25
CA THR A 94 16.06 3.66 -2.61
C THR A 94 15.77 4.15 -1.19
N SER A 95 14.53 4.57 -0.93
CA SER A 95 14.04 4.96 0.39
C SER A 95 13.71 3.77 1.30
N GLY A 96 13.86 2.52 0.83
CA GLY A 96 13.63 1.29 1.59
C GLY A 96 12.24 0.69 1.44
N ILE A 97 11.38 1.23 0.57
CA ILE A 97 10.04 0.69 0.26
C ILE A 97 10.17 -0.39 -0.82
N ILE A 98 9.75 -1.61 -0.53
CA ILE A 98 9.89 -2.73 -1.46
C ILE A 98 8.81 -2.62 -2.55
N THR A 99 9.18 -2.03 -3.67
CA THR A 99 8.29 -1.74 -4.81
C THR A 99 8.75 -2.41 -6.09
N PHE A 100 7.79 -2.84 -6.91
CA PHE A 100 8.01 -3.49 -8.19
C PHE A 100 7.07 -2.92 -9.25
N GLY A 101 7.52 -2.86 -10.50
CA GLY A 101 6.74 -2.38 -11.62
C GLY A 101 7.56 -1.44 -12.54
N PRO A 102 6.91 -0.64 -13.40
CA PRO A 102 5.46 -0.67 -13.63
C PRO A 102 5.00 -1.93 -14.34
N PHE A 103 3.87 -2.51 -13.90
CA PHE A 103 3.28 -3.69 -14.55
C PHE A 103 2.15 -3.30 -15.51
N PRO A 104 2.02 -3.93 -16.67
CA PRO A 104 0.81 -3.81 -17.49
C PRO A 104 -0.41 -4.25 -16.70
N GLY A 105 -1.45 -3.40 -16.64
CA GLY A 105 -2.60 -3.65 -15.77
C GLY A 105 -3.34 -4.95 -16.11
N ASP A 106 -3.62 -5.21 -17.40
CA ASP A 106 -4.28 -6.43 -17.87
C ASP A 106 -3.48 -7.70 -17.56
N GLY A 107 -2.19 -7.68 -17.87
CA GLY A 107 -1.28 -8.80 -17.61
C GLY A 107 -1.09 -9.05 -16.11
N PHE A 108 -1.07 -8.01 -15.29
CA PHE A 108 -0.95 -8.14 -13.83
C PHE A 108 -2.14 -8.87 -13.23
N TRP A 109 -3.36 -8.42 -13.55
CA TRP A 109 -4.58 -9.03 -13.05
C TRP A 109 -4.84 -10.43 -13.62
N GLY A 110 -4.54 -10.64 -14.91
CA GLY A 110 -4.79 -11.92 -15.60
C GLY A 110 -3.79 -13.02 -15.23
N SER A 111 -2.63 -12.71 -14.67
CA SER A 111 -1.56 -13.69 -14.43
C SER A 111 -1.52 -14.30 -13.02
N GLY A 112 -2.45 -13.95 -12.14
CA GLY A 112 -2.45 -14.39 -10.73
C GLY A 112 -1.31 -13.78 -9.90
N ARG A 113 -0.61 -12.77 -10.40
CA ARG A 113 0.48 -12.09 -9.66
C ARG A 113 0.01 -11.34 -8.42
N VAL A 114 -1.29 -11.11 -8.31
CA VAL A 114 -1.92 -10.45 -7.14
C VAL A 114 -1.44 -11.08 -5.83
N ASP A 115 -1.39 -12.41 -5.77
CA ASP A 115 -1.00 -13.16 -4.56
C ASP A 115 0.48 -13.01 -4.18
N SER A 116 1.29 -12.41 -5.06
CA SER A 116 2.72 -12.19 -4.80
C SER A 116 3.01 -10.86 -4.12
N PHE A 117 1.99 -10.02 -3.91
CA PHE A 117 2.14 -8.66 -3.38
C PHE A 117 1.15 -8.41 -2.24
N ASP A 118 1.60 -7.63 -1.27
CA ASP A 118 0.80 -7.25 -0.10
C ASP A 118 -0.07 -6.02 -0.36
N GLY A 119 0.31 -5.21 -1.36
CA GLY A 119 -0.43 -4.03 -1.79
C GLY A 119 -0.18 -3.68 -3.24
N ILE A 120 -1.20 -3.18 -3.91
CA ILE A 120 -1.20 -2.79 -5.32
C ILE A 120 -1.53 -1.32 -5.42
N LEU A 121 -0.72 -0.54 -6.12
CA LEU A 121 -1.02 0.84 -6.46
C LEU A 121 -1.43 0.93 -7.93
N ALA A 122 -2.71 1.16 -8.18
CA ALA A 122 -3.24 1.45 -9.51
C ALA A 122 -3.21 2.95 -9.78
N MET A 123 -3.04 3.35 -11.04
CA MET A 123 -2.92 4.75 -11.43
C MET A 123 -4.26 5.48 -11.40
N TYR A 124 -5.36 4.78 -11.66
CA TYR A 124 -6.70 5.37 -11.67
C TYR A 124 -7.77 4.38 -11.18
N HIS A 125 -8.95 4.92 -10.93
CA HIS A 125 -10.05 4.26 -10.26
C HIS A 125 -10.39 2.89 -10.86
N ASP A 126 -10.81 2.83 -12.12
CA ASP A 126 -11.32 1.58 -12.69
C ASP A 126 -10.21 0.56 -12.99
N GLN A 127 -8.96 0.99 -13.19
CA GLN A 127 -7.81 0.08 -13.31
C GLN A 127 -7.63 -0.81 -12.09
N GLY A 128 -7.86 -0.25 -10.91
CA GLY A 128 -7.77 -0.99 -9.65
C GLY A 128 -9.09 -1.63 -9.25
N LEU A 129 -10.17 -0.87 -9.33
CA LEU A 129 -11.42 -1.28 -8.70
C LEU A 129 -12.28 -2.20 -9.56
N ALA A 130 -12.25 -2.10 -10.89
CA ALA A 130 -13.03 -3.01 -11.73
C ALA A 130 -12.58 -4.49 -11.56
N PRO A 131 -11.28 -4.82 -11.68
CA PRO A 131 -10.84 -6.19 -11.43
C PRO A 131 -10.99 -6.61 -9.96
N PHE A 132 -10.74 -5.72 -8.99
CA PHE A 132 -10.98 -6.03 -7.59
C PHE A 132 -12.44 -6.43 -7.34
N LYS A 133 -13.39 -5.64 -7.83
CA LYS A 133 -14.83 -5.94 -7.67
C LYS A 133 -15.28 -7.17 -8.43
N ALA A 134 -14.66 -7.45 -9.58
CA ALA A 134 -14.96 -8.70 -10.31
C ALA A 134 -14.57 -9.95 -9.50
N LEU A 135 -13.52 -9.84 -8.66
CA LEU A 135 -13.02 -10.96 -7.84
C LEU A 135 -13.68 -11.01 -6.45
N TYR A 136 -13.93 -9.84 -5.83
CA TYR A 136 -14.24 -9.74 -4.39
C TYR A 136 -15.49 -8.88 -4.09
N MET A 137 -16.47 -8.82 -4.98
CA MET A 137 -17.63 -7.91 -4.87
C MET A 137 -18.35 -7.96 -3.51
N ASN A 138 -18.51 -9.16 -2.96
CA ASN A 138 -19.31 -9.37 -1.74
C ASN A 138 -18.49 -9.25 -0.44
N GLU A 139 -17.15 -9.28 -0.52
CA GLU A 139 -16.26 -9.33 0.64
C GLU A 139 -15.40 -8.06 0.75
N GLY A 140 -15.43 -7.22 -0.28
CA GLY A 140 -14.64 -6.01 -0.34
C GLY A 140 -14.94 -5.04 0.80
N VAL A 141 -13.87 -4.53 1.41
CA VAL A 141 -13.92 -3.51 2.45
C VAL A 141 -13.14 -2.29 2.01
N ASN A 142 -13.75 -1.12 2.10
CA ASN A 142 -13.06 0.15 1.90
C ASN A 142 -12.41 0.59 3.22
N VAL A 143 -11.08 0.62 3.24
CA VAL A 143 -10.25 1.05 4.37
C VAL A 143 -9.60 2.38 4.04
N THR A 144 -9.62 3.34 4.98
CA THR A 144 -8.90 4.60 4.81
C THR A 144 -7.64 4.61 5.68
N LEU A 145 -6.48 4.50 5.05
CA LEU A 145 -5.17 4.59 5.70
C LEU A 145 -4.78 6.05 5.98
N GLY A 146 -3.84 6.24 6.90
CA GLY A 146 -3.30 7.58 7.23
C GLY A 146 -4.07 8.33 8.30
N LEU A 147 -5.29 7.92 8.65
CA LEU A 147 -6.10 8.57 9.68
C LEU A 147 -5.63 8.21 11.10
N SER A 148 -5.86 9.11 12.06
CA SER A 148 -5.60 8.86 13.48
C SER A 148 -6.58 7.86 14.10
N PHE A 149 -7.74 7.67 13.50
CA PHE A 149 -8.77 6.70 13.89
C PHE A 149 -8.94 5.63 12.81
N VAL A 150 -9.54 4.50 13.16
CA VAL A 150 -9.87 3.43 12.20
C VAL A 150 -11.13 3.83 11.42
N ARG A 151 -11.07 3.76 10.10
CA ARG A 151 -12.22 3.96 9.22
C ARG A 151 -12.29 2.85 8.20
N THR A 152 -13.34 2.04 8.31
CA THR A 152 -13.73 1.03 7.35
C THR A 152 -15.16 1.28 6.88
N SER A 153 -15.50 0.82 5.70
CA SER A 153 -16.88 0.81 5.20
C SER A 153 -17.06 -0.33 4.21
N PRO A 154 -18.28 -0.83 4.04
CA PRO A 154 -18.56 -1.79 2.97
C PRO A 154 -18.29 -1.16 1.59
N ASP A 155 -17.96 -1.99 0.62
CA ASP A 155 -17.63 -1.57 -0.76
C ASP A 155 -18.84 -1.59 -1.70
N HIS A 156 -20.06 -1.64 -1.18
CA HIS A 156 -21.29 -1.53 -1.99
C HIS A 156 -21.81 -0.09 -2.05
N GLY A 157 -22.67 0.18 -3.03
CA GLY A 157 -23.37 1.46 -3.17
C GLY A 157 -24.42 1.68 -2.06
N THR A 158 -25.17 2.78 -2.16
CA THR A 158 -26.16 3.22 -1.16
C THR A 158 -27.37 2.29 -1.02
N GLY A 159 -27.63 1.41 -2.01
CA GLY A 159 -28.67 0.40 -1.94
C GLY A 159 -30.12 0.95 -1.82
N TYR A 160 -30.38 2.16 -2.33
CA TYR A 160 -31.69 2.79 -2.24
C TYR A 160 -32.81 1.94 -2.90
N ASP A 161 -32.46 1.21 -3.95
CA ASP A 161 -33.38 0.33 -4.69
C ASP A 161 -33.83 -0.89 -3.88
N ILE A 162 -33.07 -1.30 -2.87
CA ILE A 162 -33.38 -2.43 -1.99
C ILE A 162 -33.72 -2.01 -0.56
N ALA A 163 -33.74 -0.70 -0.27
CA ALA A 163 -34.04 -0.19 1.05
C ALA A 163 -35.43 -0.61 1.53
N GLY A 164 -35.56 -1.12 2.75
CA GLY A 164 -36.80 -1.59 3.35
C GLY A 164 -37.30 -2.96 2.85
N LYS A 165 -36.63 -3.59 1.86
CA LYS A 165 -37.05 -4.89 1.31
C LYS A 165 -36.51 -6.11 2.08
N GLY A 166 -35.59 -5.93 3.00
CA GLY A 166 -35.00 -7.03 3.80
C GLY A 166 -34.15 -8.02 3.00
N ILE A 167 -33.66 -7.63 1.81
CA ILE A 167 -32.88 -8.48 0.89
C ILE A 167 -31.41 -8.07 0.76
N ALA A 168 -30.96 -7.08 1.53
CA ALA A 168 -29.57 -6.64 1.51
C ALA A 168 -28.65 -7.74 2.05
N ASP A 169 -27.55 -8.01 1.35
CA ASP A 169 -26.50 -8.90 1.83
C ASP A 169 -25.66 -8.19 2.91
N PRO A 170 -25.61 -8.69 4.16
CA PRO A 170 -24.85 -8.07 5.23
C PRO A 170 -23.35 -8.40 5.21
N THR A 171 -22.87 -9.21 4.27
CA THR A 171 -21.50 -9.75 4.28
C THR A 171 -20.46 -8.66 4.27
N SER A 172 -20.50 -7.73 3.33
CA SER A 172 -19.52 -6.63 3.24
C SER A 172 -19.53 -5.72 4.48
N MET A 173 -20.69 -5.47 5.11
CA MET A 173 -20.77 -4.72 6.38
C MET A 173 -20.12 -5.50 7.52
N ARG A 174 -20.36 -6.80 7.61
CA ARG A 174 -19.75 -7.67 8.62
C ARG A 174 -18.22 -7.71 8.46
N GLU A 175 -17.73 -7.85 7.23
CA GLU A 175 -16.30 -7.81 6.93
C GLU A 175 -15.69 -6.45 7.28
N ALA A 176 -16.39 -5.34 7.03
CA ALA A 176 -15.95 -4.02 7.44
C ALA A 176 -15.81 -3.87 8.97
N ILE A 177 -16.72 -4.46 9.74
CA ILE A 177 -16.65 -4.46 11.21
C ILE A 177 -15.45 -5.30 11.69
N TYR A 178 -15.27 -6.51 11.16
CA TYR A 178 -14.13 -7.36 11.54
C TYR A 178 -12.80 -6.72 11.16
N SER A 179 -12.69 -6.17 9.95
CA SER A 179 -11.51 -5.42 9.53
C SER A 179 -11.19 -4.25 10.47
N ALA A 180 -12.21 -3.53 10.95
CA ALA A 180 -12.00 -2.45 11.91
C ALA A 180 -11.42 -2.95 13.23
N LEU A 181 -11.89 -4.10 13.73
CA LEU A 181 -11.38 -4.71 14.97
C LEU A 181 -9.93 -5.19 14.79
N ASP A 182 -9.62 -5.82 13.67
CA ASP A 182 -8.27 -6.32 13.39
C ASP A 182 -7.27 -5.17 13.18
N ILE A 183 -7.66 -4.13 12.44
CA ILE A 183 -6.85 -2.90 12.31
C ILE A 183 -6.60 -2.25 13.68
N TYR A 184 -7.61 -2.19 14.55
CA TYR A 184 -7.43 -1.65 15.89
C TYR A 184 -6.40 -2.46 16.70
N ARG A 185 -6.47 -3.78 16.64
CA ARG A 185 -5.52 -4.68 17.32
C ARG A 185 -4.10 -4.52 16.76
N HIS A 186 -3.95 -4.50 15.42
CA HIS A 186 -2.66 -4.31 14.76
C HIS A 186 -2.04 -2.96 15.12
N ARG A 187 -2.82 -1.86 15.09
CA ARG A 187 -2.34 -0.53 15.51
C ARG A 187 -1.81 -0.54 16.93
N ARG A 188 -2.55 -1.16 17.86
CA ARG A 188 -2.14 -1.24 19.24
C ARG A 188 -0.81 -2.00 19.38
N SER A 189 -0.69 -3.17 18.78
CA SER A 189 0.54 -3.97 18.80
C SER A 189 1.72 -3.23 18.15
N TYR A 190 1.49 -2.57 17.01
CA TYR A 190 2.51 -1.78 16.33
C TYR A 190 2.97 -0.59 17.19
N ASP A 191 2.03 0.16 17.76
CA ASP A 191 2.33 1.34 18.57
C ASP A 191 3.05 0.94 19.89
N GLU A 192 2.72 -0.21 20.48
CA GLU A 192 3.45 -0.78 21.62
C GLU A 192 4.88 -1.20 21.25
N ALA A 193 5.06 -1.93 20.16
CA ALA A 193 6.36 -2.40 19.70
C ALA A 193 7.31 -1.26 19.29
N THR A 194 6.75 -0.17 18.74
CA THR A 194 7.53 0.97 18.24
C THR A 194 7.71 2.10 19.24
N ARG A 195 7.10 2.03 20.43
CA ARG A 195 7.19 3.06 21.47
C ARG A 195 8.62 3.27 21.97
N ASN A 196 9.38 2.19 22.14
CA ASN A 196 10.75 2.23 22.61
C ASN A 196 11.60 1.21 21.85
N PRO A 197 11.92 1.47 20.57
CA PRO A 197 12.67 0.54 19.75
C PRO A 197 14.09 0.38 20.30
N LEU A 198 14.59 -0.85 20.32
CA LEU A 198 15.99 -1.14 20.64
C LEU A 198 16.91 -0.34 19.71
N ARG A 199 17.87 0.37 20.29
CA ARG A 199 18.89 1.08 19.52
C ARG A 199 19.74 0.07 18.75
N ARG A 200 19.86 0.21 17.43
CA ARG A 200 20.81 -0.54 16.65
C ARG A 200 22.21 -0.03 17.00
N HIS A 201 22.97 -0.82 17.74
CA HIS A 201 24.42 -0.61 17.85
C HIS A 201 25.06 -1.17 16.57
N TYR A 202 25.48 -0.28 15.68
CA TYR A 202 26.38 -0.67 14.61
C TYR A 202 27.73 -0.88 15.26
N HIS A 203 28.11 -2.14 15.51
CA HIS A 203 29.51 -2.44 15.66
C HIS A 203 30.13 -2.25 14.27
N ASN A 204 30.95 -1.21 14.11
CA ASN A 204 31.91 -1.19 13.02
C ASN A 204 32.74 -2.48 13.23
N ARG A 205 32.52 -3.50 12.41
CA ARG A 205 33.50 -4.57 12.27
C ARG A 205 34.73 -3.86 11.71
N GLY A 206 35.72 -3.57 12.57
CA GLY A 206 37.05 -3.23 12.14
C GLY A 206 37.51 -4.24 11.11
N ARG A 207 38.38 -3.87 10.20
CA ARG A 207 38.99 -4.81 9.26
C ARG A 207 39.51 -6.02 10.06
N ASP A 208 39.39 -7.22 9.53
CA ASP A 208 39.85 -8.47 10.15
C ASP A 208 41.34 -8.49 10.51
N ASP A 209 42.06 -7.44 10.19
CA ASP A 209 43.49 -7.21 10.42
C ASP A 209 43.78 -6.42 11.72
N GLU A 210 42.79 -5.86 12.42
CA GLU A 210 42.99 -5.23 13.72
C GLU A 210 43.13 -6.35 14.78
N LYS A 211 44.36 -6.53 15.28
CA LYS A 211 44.63 -7.41 16.40
C LYS A 211 43.81 -6.98 17.60
N LEU A 212 42.92 -7.83 18.05
CA LEU A 212 42.20 -7.68 19.30
C LEU A 212 43.22 -7.39 20.42
N ASP A 213 43.15 -6.23 21.02
CA ASP A 213 43.88 -5.93 22.24
C ASP A 213 43.24 -6.71 23.40
N THR A 214 43.82 -7.83 23.74
CA THR A 214 43.35 -8.71 24.81
C THR A 214 43.91 -8.31 26.19
N THR A 215 44.59 -7.16 26.27
CA THR A 215 45.25 -6.70 27.51
C THR A 215 44.43 -5.69 28.31
N SER A 216 43.33 -5.21 27.79
CA SER A 216 42.39 -4.33 28.53
C SER A 216 41.45 -5.18 29.39
N THR A 217 41.64 -5.16 30.71
CA THR A 217 40.65 -5.64 31.69
C THR A 217 39.36 -4.85 31.54
N PRO A 218 38.17 -5.50 31.57
CA PRO A 218 36.91 -4.80 31.63
C PRO A 218 36.81 -4.01 32.93
N ASP A 219 36.57 -2.69 32.84
CA ASP A 219 36.17 -1.92 34.01
C ASP A 219 34.86 -2.46 34.57
N GLU A 220 34.87 -2.80 35.84
CA GLU A 220 33.73 -3.25 36.64
C GLU A 220 32.65 -2.13 36.68
N TYR A 221 31.41 -2.52 36.31
CA TYR A 221 30.20 -1.85 36.75
C TYR A 221 29.16 -2.87 37.21
#